data_a5aac2d9cd8c207b6618f115d82f9c91
#
_entry.id   a5aac2d9cd8c207b6618f115d82f9c91
#
_cell.length_a   1.000
_cell.length_b   1.000
_cell.length_c   1.000
_cell.angle_alpha   90.00
_cell.angle_beta   90.00
_cell.angle_gamma   90.00
#
_symmetry.space_group_name_H-M   'P 1'
#
loop_
_entity.id
_entity.type
_entity.pdbx_description
1 polymer ?
#
loop_
_entity_poly.entity_id
_entity_poly.type
_entity_poly.pdbx_seq_one_letter_code
_entity_poly.pdbx_strand_id
1 'polypeptide(L)'
;MYVLIPAFQPDARLPRLILELHRADPSTKIVVVDDGSGQKFSDIFEASATAGAHVISYENNRGKGYALREGFTWIRDVAGDSPECVVTADADGQHTLNDIFRVGRTCTDTGKSVLGVREFVGHVPARSRIGNTATSALFWLA
;
A
#
# COMPACT_ATOMS: atom_id res chain seq x y z
N MET A 1 9.08 9.03 4.57
CA MET A 1 7.79 8.28 4.51
C MET A 1 8.00 7.00 3.73
N TYR A 2 7.32 5.92 4.13
CA TYR A 2 7.25 4.68 3.36
C TYR A 2 5.86 4.51 2.73
N VAL A 3 5.81 3.95 1.51
CA VAL A 3 4.56 3.48 0.87
C VAL A 3 4.67 1.97 0.69
N LEU A 4 3.78 1.22 1.34
CA LEU A 4 3.73 -0.24 1.30
C LEU A 4 2.58 -0.72 0.41
N ILE A 5 2.91 -1.50 -0.62
CA ILE A 5 1.96 -1.95 -1.64
C ILE A 5 1.96 -3.48 -1.70
N PRO A 6 0.99 -4.16 -1.07
CA PRO A 6 0.79 -5.60 -1.29
C PRO A 6 0.21 -5.83 -2.69
N ALA A 7 0.78 -6.77 -3.43
CA ALA A 7 0.41 -7.05 -4.81
C ALA A 7 0.25 -8.56 -5.06
N PHE A 8 -0.87 -8.95 -5.66
CA PHE A 8 -1.09 -10.30 -6.17
C PHE A 8 -1.61 -10.22 -7.59
N GLN A 9 -0.87 -10.81 -8.53
CA GLN A 9 -1.15 -10.78 -9.96
C GLN A 9 -1.43 -9.37 -10.50
N PRO A 10 -0.51 -8.40 -10.25
CA PRO A 10 -0.70 -7.02 -10.65
C PRO A 10 -0.58 -6.86 -12.18
N ASP A 11 -0.99 -5.69 -12.66
CA ASP A 11 -0.79 -5.28 -14.04
C ASP A 11 0.13 -4.04 -14.15
N ALA A 12 0.22 -3.46 -15.35
CA ALA A 12 1.08 -2.31 -15.64
C ALA A 12 0.76 -1.04 -14.84
N ARG A 13 -0.34 -1.01 -14.08
CA ARG A 13 -0.67 0.11 -13.19
C ARG A 13 0.27 0.19 -12.00
N LEU A 14 0.79 -0.97 -11.52
CA LEU A 14 1.71 -1.00 -10.40
C LEU A 14 3.03 -0.25 -10.69
N PRO A 15 3.84 -0.59 -11.70
CA PRO A 15 5.08 0.14 -11.97
C PRO A 15 4.82 1.61 -12.35
N ARG A 16 3.69 1.92 -12.97
CA ARG A 16 3.29 3.30 -13.24
C ARG A 16 3.05 4.09 -11.95
N LEU A 17 2.30 3.54 -11.00
CA LEU A 17 2.07 4.17 -9.69
C LEU A 17 3.39 4.45 -8.97
N ILE A 18 4.32 3.48 -8.97
CA ILE A 18 5.64 3.63 -8.35
C ILE A 18 6.43 4.77 -9.00
N LEU A 19 6.46 4.82 -10.33
CA LEU A 19 7.13 5.89 -11.06
C LEU A 19 6.53 7.27 -10.75
N GLU A 20 5.21 7.37 -10.67
CA GLU A 20 4.50 8.60 -10.34
C GLU A 20 4.78 9.05 -8.90
N LEU A 21 4.78 8.11 -7.93
CA LEU A 21 5.15 8.38 -6.53
C LEU A 21 6.59 8.89 -6.42
N HIS A 22 7.54 8.22 -7.08
CA HIS A 22 8.94 8.59 -7.04
C HIS A 22 9.22 9.95 -7.71
N ARG A 23 8.50 10.28 -8.79
CA ARG A 23 8.59 11.61 -9.42
C ARG A 23 8.01 12.73 -8.58
N ALA A 24 6.93 12.45 -7.86
CA ALA A 24 6.27 13.43 -7.00
C ALA A 24 7.09 13.74 -5.74
N ASP A 25 7.73 12.73 -5.16
CA ASP A 25 8.65 12.89 -4.03
C ASP A 25 9.72 11.79 -4.06
N PRO A 26 10.95 12.10 -4.56
CA PRO A 26 12.06 11.15 -4.62
C PRO A 26 12.53 10.62 -3.25
N SER A 27 12.17 11.27 -2.14
CA SER A 27 12.49 10.83 -0.78
C SER A 27 11.56 9.71 -0.28
N THR A 28 10.43 9.50 -0.94
CA THR A 28 9.47 8.43 -0.61
C THR A 28 10.07 7.06 -0.89
N LYS A 29 10.13 6.22 0.12
CA LYS A 29 10.60 4.84 0.02
C LYS A 29 9.41 3.93 -0.28
N ILE A 30 9.49 3.18 -1.39
CA ILE A 30 8.39 2.34 -1.86
C ILE A 30 8.75 0.88 -1.67
N VAL A 31 7.88 0.14 -0.99
CA VAL A 31 8.02 -1.29 -0.74
C VAL A 31 6.83 -2.01 -1.38
N VAL A 32 7.12 -2.93 -2.28
CA VAL A 32 6.12 -3.80 -2.92
C VAL A 32 6.30 -5.20 -2.36
N VAL A 33 5.21 -5.84 -1.98
CA VAL A 33 5.23 -7.25 -1.57
C VAL A 33 4.45 -8.07 -2.57
N ASP A 34 5.15 -8.91 -3.31
CA ASP A 34 4.57 -9.92 -4.21
C ASP A 34 4.03 -11.10 -3.39
N ASP A 35 2.72 -11.18 -3.26
CA ASP A 35 2.02 -12.25 -2.53
C ASP A 35 1.89 -13.53 -3.37
N GLY A 36 3.02 -14.02 -3.89
CA GLY A 36 3.07 -15.28 -4.63
C GLY A 36 2.35 -15.25 -5.98
N SER A 37 2.58 -14.19 -6.76
CA SER A 37 1.94 -14.02 -8.08
C SER A 37 2.41 -15.03 -9.12
N GLY A 38 3.59 -15.60 -8.94
CA GLY A 38 4.20 -16.56 -9.85
C GLY A 38 4.93 -15.90 -11.03
N GLN A 39 5.71 -16.75 -11.75
CA GLN A 39 6.66 -16.28 -12.76
C GLN A 39 6.04 -15.50 -13.93
N LYS A 40 4.77 -15.69 -14.22
CA LYS A 40 4.04 -14.94 -15.26
C LYS A 40 4.05 -13.43 -15.03
N PHE A 41 4.23 -13.00 -13.79
CA PHE A 41 4.18 -11.60 -13.38
C PHE A 41 5.57 -11.01 -13.07
N SER A 42 6.67 -11.77 -13.29
CA SER A 42 8.04 -11.33 -13.01
C SER A 42 8.38 -9.99 -13.66
N ASP A 43 8.01 -9.81 -14.94
CA ASP A 43 8.28 -8.59 -15.70
C ASP A 43 7.66 -7.34 -15.05
N ILE A 44 6.48 -7.48 -14.42
CA ILE A 44 5.81 -6.37 -13.72
C ILE A 44 6.57 -6.00 -12.45
N PHE A 45 7.06 -6.99 -11.70
CA PHE A 45 7.85 -6.74 -10.49
C PHE A 45 9.24 -6.22 -10.82
N GLU A 46 9.89 -6.69 -11.89
CA GLU A 46 11.15 -6.14 -12.40
C GLU A 46 10.99 -4.68 -12.84
N ALA A 47 9.91 -4.37 -13.58
CA ALA A 47 9.58 -2.99 -13.93
C ALA A 47 9.31 -2.12 -12.70
N SER A 48 8.67 -2.68 -11.66
CA SER A 48 8.43 -2.00 -10.38
C SER A 48 9.72 -1.70 -9.63
N ALA A 49 10.67 -2.65 -9.60
CA ALA A 49 11.99 -2.44 -9.03
C ALA A 49 12.78 -1.37 -9.80
N THR A 50 12.74 -1.42 -11.13
CA THR A 50 13.38 -0.42 -12.01
C THR A 50 12.78 0.98 -11.80
N ALA A 51 11.48 1.06 -11.50
CA ALA A 51 10.81 2.32 -11.17
C ALA A 51 11.15 2.88 -9.78
N GLY A 52 11.92 2.15 -8.96
CA GLY A 52 12.44 2.61 -7.67
C GLY A 52 11.82 1.94 -6.44
N ALA A 53 11.05 0.86 -6.59
CA ALA A 53 10.53 0.12 -5.45
C ALA A 53 11.51 -0.96 -4.96
N HIS A 54 11.52 -1.20 -3.65
CA HIS A 54 12.05 -2.44 -3.09
C HIS A 54 10.99 -3.53 -3.19
N VAL A 55 11.29 -4.64 -3.86
CA VAL A 55 10.34 -5.75 -4.07
C VAL A 55 10.71 -6.93 -3.16
N ILE A 56 9.74 -7.38 -2.38
CA ILE A 56 9.80 -8.59 -1.54
C ILE A 56 8.90 -9.63 -2.20
N SER A 57 9.40 -10.83 -2.46
CA SER A 57 8.62 -11.90 -3.11
C SER A 57 8.73 -13.20 -2.32
N TYR A 58 7.68 -14.01 -2.37
CA TYR A 58 7.65 -15.40 -1.91
C TYR A 58 6.78 -16.28 -2.82
N GLU A 59 6.96 -17.60 -2.74
CA GLU A 59 6.42 -18.52 -3.75
C GLU A 59 4.90 -18.67 -3.72
N ASN A 60 4.27 -18.68 -2.54
CA ASN A 60 2.88 -19.05 -2.39
C ASN A 60 2.04 -17.88 -1.87
N ASN A 61 0.87 -17.65 -2.49
CA ASN A 61 -0.08 -16.67 -2.00
C ASN A 61 -0.52 -17.00 -0.57
N ARG A 62 -0.41 -16.01 0.31
CA ARG A 62 -0.79 -16.07 1.73
C ARG A 62 -1.82 -15.02 2.13
N GLY A 63 -2.22 -14.21 1.16
CA GLY A 63 -3.22 -13.17 1.32
C GLY A 63 -2.67 -11.82 1.77
N LYS A 64 -3.43 -10.77 1.45
CA LYS A 64 -3.05 -9.36 1.67
C LYS A 64 -2.54 -9.07 3.09
N GLY A 65 -3.19 -9.64 4.12
CA GLY A 65 -2.79 -9.43 5.51
C GLY A 65 -1.39 -9.97 5.82
N TYR A 66 -1.02 -11.11 5.23
CA TYR A 66 0.31 -11.66 5.34
C TYR A 66 1.34 -10.76 4.62
N ALA A 67 1.03 -10.36 3.40
CA ALA A 67 1.89 -9.46 2.61
C ALA A 67 2.15 -8.13 3.34
N LEU A 68 1.13 -7.54 3.93
CA LEU A 68 1.28 -6.34 4.76
C LEU A 68 2.20 -6.58 5.96
N ARG A 69 2.04 -7.70 6.67
CA ARG A 69 2.90 -8.04 7.80
C ARG A 69 4.37 -8.19 7.39
N GLU A 70 4.65 -8.88 6.28
CA GLU A 70 6.02 -9.02 5.76
C GLU A 70 6.62 -7.66 5.42
N GLY A 71 5.86 -6.81 4.73
CA GLY A 71 6.30 -5.45 4.39
C GLY A 71 6.55 -4.58 5.62
N PHE A 72 5.68 -4.61 6.63
CA PHE A 72 5.90 -3.89 7.89
C PHE A 72 7.12 -4.42 8.66
N THR A 73 7.32 -5.75 8.67
CA THR A 73 8.49 -6.36 9.31
C THR A 73 9.76 -5.87 8.63
N TRP A 74 9.82 -5.93 7.30
CA TRP A 74 10.97 -5.45 6.55
C TRP A 74 11.24 -3.95 6.79
N ILE A 75 10.20 -3.10 6.75
CA ILE A 75 10.33 -1.65 7.00
C ILE A 75 10.90 -1.40 8.39
N ARG A 76 10.39 -2.09 9.42
CA ARG A 76 10.91 -1.98 10.79
C ARG A 76 12.38 -2.37 10.87
N ASP A 77 12.77 -3.47 10.25
CA ASP A 77 14.14 -3.99 10.30
C ASP A 77 15.15 -3.05 9.59
N VAL A 78 14.70 -2.32 8.57
CA VAL A 78 15.53 -1.36 7.81
C VAL A 78 15.50 0.05 8.42
N ALA A 79 14.35 0.50 8.92
CA ALA A 79 14.15 1.86 9.41
C ALA A 79 14.36 1.99 10.93
N GLY A 80 14.46 0.87 11.66
CA GLY A 80 14.43 0.84 13.12
C GLY A 80 13.00 0.93 13.69
N ASP A 81 12.89 0.98 15.01
CA ASP A 81 11.61 0.85 15.73
C ASP A 81 10.61 2.00 15.52
N SER A 82 11.00 3.06 14.83
CA SER A 82 10.14 4.24 14.64
C SER A 82 10.25 4.77 13.21
N PRO A 83 9.73 4.08 12.18
CA PRO A 83 9.58 4.69 10.87
C PRO A 83 8.66 5.91 10.99
N GLU A 84 9.04 7.03 10.37
CA GLU A 84 8.30 8.30 10.47
C GLU A 84 6.82 8.17 10.09
N CYS A 85 6.52 7.39 9.06
CA CYS A 85 5.16 7.09 8.60
C CYS A 85 5.21 5.95 7.59
N VAL A 86 4.24 5.05 7.65
CA VAL A 86 3.99 4.03 6.63
C VAL A 86 2.57 4.18 6.11
N VAL A 87 2.42 4.42 4.81
CA VAL A 87 1.13 4.47 4.11
C VAL A 87 0.93 3.18 3.33
N THR A 88 -0.21 2.52 3.48
CA THR A 88 -0.55 1.36 2.64
C THR A 88 -1.38 1.80 1.44
N ALA A 89 -1.05 1.29 0.26
CA ALA A 89 -1.80 1.53 -0.98
C ALA A 89 -2.04 0.22 -1.73
N ASP A 90 -3.11 0.16 -2.53
CA ASP A 90 -3.41 -1.00 -3.36
C ASP A 90 -2.68 -0.92 -4.72
N ALA A 91 -2.32 -2.07 -5.28
CA ALA A 91 -1.61 -2.18 -6.55
C ALA A 91 -2.47 -1.85 -7.79
N ASP A 92 -3.78 -1.68 -7.62
CA ASP A 92 -4.77 -1.50 -8.70
C ASP A 92 -4.93 -0.06 -9.19
N GLY A 93 -4.17 0.87 -8.60
CA GLY A 93 -4.19 2.29 -8.97
C GLY A 93 -5.47 3.04 -8.57
N GLN A 94 -6.30 2.49 -7.68
CA GLN A 94 -7.49 3.18 -7.18
C GLN A 94 -7.18 4.30 -6.18
N HIS A 95 -6.00 4.28 -5.56
CA HIS A 95 -5.53 5.34 -4.68
C HIS A 95 -4.85 6.44 -5.50
N THR A 96 -5.32 7.68 -5.37
CA THR A 96 -4.65 8.80 -6.03
C THR A 96 -3.36 9.18 -5.29
N LEU A 97 -2.39 9.75 -6.01
CA LEU A 97 -1.16 10.27 -5.40
C LEU A 97 -1.47 11.27 -4.28
N ASN A 98 -2.44 12.18 -4.55
CA ASN A 98 -2.85 13.20 -3.59
C ASN A 98 -3.38 12.57 -2.28
N ASP A 99 -4.13 11.49 -2.37
CA ASP A 99 -4.66 10.80 -1.19
C ASP A 99 -3.54 10.12 -0.41
N ILE A 100 -2.61 9.43 -1.09
CA ILE A 100 -1.46 8.78 -0.46
C ILE A 100 -0.62 9.82 0.31
N PHE A 101 -0.26 10.93 -0.33
CA PHE A 101 0.53 11.98 0.31
C PHE A 101 -0.24 12.72 1.41
N ARG A 102 -1.55 12.93 1.26
CA ARG A 102 -2.39 13.55 2.29
C ARG A 102 -2.44 12.69 3.55
N VAL A 103 -2.69 11.39 3.40
CA VAL A 103 -2.69 10.44 4.52
C VAL A 103 -1.31 10.41 5.19
N GLY A 104 -0.24 10.35 4.40
CA GLY A 104 1.13 10.35 4.90
C GLY A 104 1.47 11.60 5.71
N ARG A 105 1.15 12.80 5.21
CA ARG A 105 1.37 14.07 5.93
C ARG A 105 0.59 14.10 7.23
N THR A 106 -0.71 13.75 7.20
CA THR A 106 -1.54 13.75 8.41
C THR A 106 -0.98 12.77 9.46
N CYS A 107 -0.49 11.60 9.04
CA CYS A 107 0.17 10.63 9.92
C CYS A 107 1.44 11.23 10.54
N THR A 108 2.30 11.83 9.73
CA THR A 108 3.55 12.46 10.21
C THR A 108 3.26 13.62 11.18
N ASP A 109 2.33 14.52 10.83
CA ASP A 109 2.02 15.71 11.61
C ASP A 109 1.37 15.39 12.95
N THR A 110 0.56 14.34 13.01
CA THR A 110 -0.20 13.98 14.22
C THR A 110 0.46 12.91 15.07
N GLY A 111 1.40 12.13 14.51
CA GLY A 111 1.97 10.94 15.15
C GLY A 111 0.94 9.85 15.43
N LYS A 112 -0.22 9.87 14.74
CA LYS A 112 -1.33 8.94 14.96
C LYS A 112 -1.58 8.07 13.75
N SER A 113 -2.21 6.91 13.98
CA SER A 113 -2.75 6.10 12.89
C SER A 113 -3.86 6.86 12.17
N VAL A 114 -3.78 6.93 10.83
CA VAL A 114 -4.72 7.66 9.98
C VAL A 114 -5.38 6.69 9.02
N LEU A 115 -6.71 6.68 8.98
CA LEU A 115 -7.49 5.91 8.02
C LEU A 115 -8.05 6.84 6.95
N GLY A 116 -7.64 6.64 5.70
CA GLY A 116 -8.23 7.33 4.55
C GLY A 116 -9.62 6.78 4.25
N VAL A 117 -10.65 7.61 4.39
CA VAL A 117 -12.02 7.24 4.05
C VAL A 117 -12.39 7.88 2.71
N ARG A 118 -12.91 7.07 1.76
CA ARG A 118 -13.48 7.60 0.52
C ARG A 118 -14.93 8.01 0.77
N GLU A 119 -15.28 9.24 0.41
CA GLU A 119 -16.67 9.63 0.27
C GLU A 119 -17.24 8.95 -1.00
N PHE A 120 -18.19 8.07 -0.81
CA PHE A 120 -18.88 7.43 -1.93
C PHE A 120 -19.90 8.39 -2.52
N VAL A 121 -19.55 9.07 -3.59
CA VAL A 121 -20.48 9.87 -4.39
C VAL A 121 -21.05 8.97 -5.49
N GLY A 122 -22.32 8.52 -5.35
CA GLY A 122 -23.01 7.72 -6.34
C GLY A 122 -23.53 6.35 -5.87
N HIS A 123 -23.96 5.51 -6.79
CA HIS A 123 -24.53 4.18 -6.52
C HIS A 123 -23.43 3.20 -6.07
N VAL A 124 -23.35 2.97 -4.77
CA VAL A 124 -22.43 2.00 -4.15
C VAL A 124 -23.15 0.70 -3.88
N PRO A 125 -22.64 -0.46 -4.32
CA PRO A 125 -23.22 -1.76 -3.99
C PRO A 125 -23.33 -1.94 -2.47
N ALA A 126 -24.49 -2.44 -2.00
CA ALA A 126 -24.79 -2.59 -0.57
C ALA A 126 -23.72 -3.41 0.21
N ARG A 127 -23.07 -4.36 -0.43
CA ARG A 127 -21.96 -5.16 0.14
C ARG A 127 -20.76 -4.32 0.59
N SER A 128 -20.39 -3.27 -0.18
CA SER A 128 -19.27 -2.39 0.17
C SER A 128 -19.61 -1.45 1.34
N ARG A 129 -20.89 -1.07 1.48
CA ARG A 129 -21.37 -0.25 2.60
C ARG A 129 -21.31 -1.00 3.93
N ILE A 130 -21.72 -2.27 3.94
CA ILE A 130 -21.72 -3.13 5.14
C ILE A 130 -20.28 -3.40 5.62
N GLY A 131 -19.35 -3.71 4.71
CA GLY A 131 -17.94 -3.93 5.05
C GLY A 131 -17.28 -2.72 5.73
N ASN A 132 -17.47 -1.53 5.18
CA ASN A 132 -16.90 -0.30 5.74
C ASN A 132 -17.49 0.08 7.09
N THR A 133 -18.81 -0.10 7.29
CA THR A 133 -19.47 0.20 8.58
C THR A 133 -18.99 -0.75 9.67
N ALA A 134 -18.84 -2.04 9.35
CA ALA A 134 -18.35 -3.04 10.30
C ALA A 134 -16.87 -2.78 10.70
N THR A 135 -16.02 -2.40 9.75
CA THR A 135 -14.61 -2.09 10.02
C THR A 135 -14.48 -0.82 10.87
N SER A 136 -15.26 0.24 10.57
CA SER A 136 -15.26 1.47 11.37
C SER A 136 -15.74 1.23 12.81
N ALA A 137 -16.74 0.37 13.01
CA ALA A 137 -17.24 0.02 14.35
C ALA A 137 -16.21 -0.76 15.19
N LEU A 138 -15.42 -1.65 14.55
CA LEU A 138 -14.35 -2.40 15.22
C LEU A 138 -13.19 -1.50 15.69
N PHE A 139 -12.86 -0.46 14.94
CA PHE A 139 -11.82 0.51 15.33
C PHE A 139 -12.25 1.49 16.43
N TRP A 140 -13.57 1.64 16.68
CA TRP A 140 -14.09 2.46 17.78
C TRP A 140 -14.13 1.72 19.13
N LEU A 141 -14.01 0.39 19.11
CA LEU A 141 -14.07 -0.48 20.29
C LEU A 141 -12.69 -0.97 20.78
N ALA A 142 -11.62 -0.63 20.06
CA ALA A 142 -10.22 -0.94 20.41
C ALA A 142 -9.47 0.31 20.89
#